data_73a906d55327486334e584b66647846d
#
_entry.id   73a906d55327486334e584b66647846d
#
_cell.length_a   1.000
_cell.length_b   1.000
_cell.length_c   1.000
_cell.angle_alpha   90.00
_cell.angle_beta   90.00
_cell.angle_gamma   90.00
#
_symmetry.space_group_name_H-M   'P 1'
#
loop_
_entity.id
_entity.type
_entity.pdbx_description
1 polymer ?
#
loop_
_entity_poly.entity_id
_entity_poly.type
_entity_poly.pdbx_seq_one_letter_code
_entity_poly.pdbx_strand_id
1 'polypeptide(L)'
;QITSFKTHIEAAIECDVPIIIHSRDAEDDTFNILSEYKRHNLKILMHCFTGSKKFSEKLLTLNSYFSASGIITFKNSVDLQETFKSLPIDKILIETDSPYLAPVPNRGKKNEPSFIDFTAQKLSEIKEISKLDLINKTTDNFNRLFFL
;
A
#
# COMPACT_ATOMS: atom_id res chain seq x y z
N GLN A 1 6.29 2.75 -21.15
CA GLN A 1 6.01 2.47 -19.74
C GLN A 1 6.43 1.05 -19.34
N ILE A 2 5.97 -0.03 -20.04
CA ILE A 2 6.31 -1.44 -19.69
C ILE A 2 7.82 -1.66 -19.61
N THR A 3 8.57 -1.26 -20.63
CA THR A 3 10.05 -1.41 -20.65
C THR A 3 10.70 -0.69 -19.48
N SER A 4 10.31 0.56 -19.21
CA SER A 4 10.80 1.32 -18.06
C SER A 4 10.47 0.64 -16.73
N PHE A 5 9.26 0.10 -16.58
CA PHE A 5 8.86 -0.62 -15.36
C PHE A 5 9.73 -1.86 -15.13
N LYS A 6 9.97 -2.68 -16.18
CA LYS A 6 10.86 -3.85 -16.08
C LYS A 6 12.30 -3.44 -15.71
N THR A 7 12.84 -2.38 -16.30
CA THR A 7 14.16 -1.87 -15.95
C THR A 7 14.26 -1.47 -14.46
N HIS A 8 13.22 -0.84 -13.91
CA HIS A 8 13.21 -0.48 -12.48
C HIS A 8 13.10 -1.72 -11.58
N ILE A 9 12.33 -2.74 -11.99
CA ILE A 9 12.27 -4.01 -11.25
C ILE A 9 13.65 -4.69 -11.22
N GLU A 10 14.31 -4.76 -12.37
CA GLU A 10 15.65 -5.35 -12.51
C GLU A 10 16.67 -4.60 -11.64
N ALA A 11 16.64 -3.27 -11.66
CA ALA A 11 17.49 -2.45 -10.81
C ALA A 11 17.21 -2.67 -9.30
N ALA A 12 15.94 -2.78 -8.90
CA ALA A 12 15.58 -3.07 -7.51
C ALA A 12 16.10 -4.44 -7.05
N ILE A 13 16.04 -5.45 -7.93
CA ILE A 13 16.59 -6.79 -7.68
C ILE A 13 18.12 -6.73 -7.54
N GLU A 14 18.80 -6.06 -8.47
CA GLU A 14 20.25 -5.92 -8.46
C GLU A 14 20.78 -5.21 -7.21
N CYS A 15 20.05 -4.17 -6.77
CA CYS A 15 20.41 -3.40 -5.58
C CYS A 15 19.90 -4.01 -4.26
N ASP A 16 19.12 -5.08 -4.30
CA ASP A 16 18.40 -5.68 -3.14
C ASP A 16 17.59 -4.64 -2.33
N VAL A 17 16.86 -3.79 -3.03
CA VAL A 17 15.99 -2.77 -2.40
C VAL A 17 14.53 -3.02 -2.74
N PRO A 18 13.59 -2.59 -1.87
CA PRO A 18 12.16 -2.64 -2.19
C PRO A 18 11.81 -1.77 -3.39
N ILE A 19 10.89 -2.25 -4.23
CA ILE A 19 10.28 -1.42 -5.27
C ILE A 19 8.94 -0.86 -4.79
N ILE A 20 8.75 0.46 -4.95
CA ILE A 20 7.52 1.16 -4.65
C ILE A 20 6.77 1.39 -5.96
N ILE A 21 5.56 0.85 -6.06
CA ILE A 21 4.78 0.83 -7.30
C ILE A 21 3.50 1.63 -7.14
N HIS A 22 3.27 2.57 -8.05
CA HIS A 22 1.98 3.18 -8.28
C HIS A 22 1.30 2.50 -9.47
N SER A 23 0.07 2.00 -9.28
CA SER A 23 -0.72 1.38 -10.35
C SER A 23 -2.12 1.98 -10.37
N ARG A 24 -2.55 2.46 -11.55
CA ARG A 24 -3.88 2.99 -11.78
C ARG A 24 -4.38 2.50 -13.13
N ASP A 25 -5.58 1.92 -13.14
CA ASP A 25 -6.24 1.39 -14.34
C ASP A 25 -5.36 0.38 -15.14
N ALA A 26 -4.46 -0.37 -14.43
CA ALA A 26 -3.48 -1.28 -15.02
C ALA A 26 -3.23 -2.53 -14.17
N GLU A 27 -4.27 -3.06 -13.50
CA GLU A 27 -4.14 -4.16 -12.54
C GLU A 27 -3.54 -5.43 -13.15
N ASP A 28 -4.09 -5.89 -14.30
CA ASP A 28 -3.64 -7.12 -14.93
C ASP A 28 -2.23 -6.97 -15.52
N ASP A 29 -1.91 -5.86 -16.17
CA ASP A 29 -0.57 -5.60 -16.70
C ASP A 29 0.47 -5.53 -15.57
N THR A 30 0.15 -4.83 -14.47
CA THR A 30 1.02 -4.74 -13.30
C THR A 30 1.29 -6.12 -12.71
N PHE A 31 0.24 -6.93 -12.49
CA PHE A 31 0.39 -8.26 -11.94
C PHE A 31 1.19 -9.18 -12.87
N ASN A 32 0.88 -9.18 -14.17
CA ASN A 32 1.56 -10.04 -15.14
C ASN A 32 3.06 -9.75 -15.20
N ILE A 33 3.43 -8.46 -15.25
CA ILE A 33 4.84 -8.05 -15.26
C ILE A 33 5.53 -8.48 -13.97
N LEU A 34 4.96 -8.19 -12.79
CA LEU A 34 5.55 -8.58 -11.52
C LEU A 34 5.70 -10.09 -11.37
N SER A 35 4.76 -10.86 -11.91
CA SER A 35 4.80 -12.34 -11.88
C SER A 35 5.98 -12.93 -12.62
N GLU A 36 6.50 -12.26 -13.66
CA GLU A 36 7.71 -12.68 -14.38
C GLU A 36 8.93 -12.75 -13.44
N TYR A 37 8.94 -11.91 -12.39
CA TYR A 37 10.05 -11.79 -11.44
C TYR A 37 9.81 -12.52 -10.10
N LYS A 38 8.78 -13.34 -10.00
CA LYS A 38 8.40 -14.06 -8.75
C LYS A 38 9.54 -14.86 -8.11
N ARG A 39 10.50 -15.32 -8.89
CA ARG A 39 11.62 -16.14 -8.41
C ARG A 39 12.75 -15.32 -7.76
N HIS A 40 12.71 -14.00 -7.84
CA HIS A 40 13.79 -13.11 -7.42
C HIS A 40 13.62 -12.55 -6.00
N ASN A 41 12.65 -13.03 -5.22
CA ASN A 41 12.36 -12.52 -3.86
C ASN A 41 12.20 -10.98 -3.79
N LEU A 42 11.59 -10.40 -4.82
CA LEU A 42 11.37 -8.96 -4.93
C LEU A 42 10.52 -8.45 -3.78
N LYS A 43 10.99 -7.42 -3.07
CA LYS A 43 10.25 -6.72 -2.02
C LYS A 43 9.34 -5.66 -2.66
N ILE A 44 8.03 -5.85 -2.62
CA ILE A 44 7.05 -5.03 -3.35
C ILE A 44 6.19 -4.23 -2.39
N LEU A 45 6.09 -2.91 -2.60
CA LEU A 45 5.10 -2.04 -1.96
C LEU A 45 4.19 -1.43 -3.02
N MET A 46 2.90 -1.74 -2.94
CA MET A 46 1.87 -1.04 -3.70
C MET A 46 1.52 0.26 -2.99
N HIS A 47 2.07 1.37 -3.48
CA HIS A 47 1.90 2.70 -2.93
C HIS A 47 0.49 3.24 -3.20
N CYS A 48 -0.10 3.89 -2.19
CA CYS A 48 -1.42 4.51 -2.27
C CYS A 48 -2.44 3.55 -2.92
N PHE A 49 -2.52 2.33 -2.38
CA PHE A 49 -3.27 1.26 -3.02
C PHE A 49 -4.77 1.59 -3.09
N THR A 50 -5.29 1.61 -4.30
CA THR A 50 -6.71 1.82 -4.60
C THR A 50 -7.29 0.75 -5.52
N GLY A 51 -6.54 -0.35 -5.70
CA GLY A 51 -6.94 -1.45 -6.56
C GLY A 51 -8.06 -2.32 -5.97
N SER A 52 -8.57 -3.22 -6.82
CA SER A 52 -9.62 -4.15 -6.45
C SER A 52 -9.15 -5.20 -5.43
N LYS A 53 -10.11 -5.78 -4.70
CA LYS A 53 -9.85 -6.91 -3.80
C LYS A 53 -9.20 -8.08 -4.55
N LYS A 54 -9.71 -8.40 -5.76
CA LYS A 54 -9.14 -9.47 -6.60
C LYS A 54 -7.68 -9.20 -6.97
N PHE A 55 -7.34 -7.94 -7.25
CA PHE A 55 -5.97 -7.56 -7.54
C PHE A 55 -5.08 -7.69 -6.31
N SER A 56 -5.55 -7.26 -5.14
CA SER A 56 -4.81 -7.43 -3.89
C SER A 56 -4.55 -8.90 -3.56
N GLU A 57 -5.53 -9.79 -3.76
CA GLU A 57 -5.38 -11.25 -3.58
C GLU A 57 -4.31 -11.83 -4.50
N LYS A 58 -4.29 -11.43 -5.78
CA LYS A 58 -3.23 -11.81 -6.73
C LYS A 58 -1.85 -11.33 -6.23
N LEU A 59 -1.73 -10.07 -5.83
CA LEU A 59 -0.46 -9.47 -5.38
C LEU A 59 0.07 -10.10 -4.09
N LEU A 60 -0.81 -10.58 -3.19
CA LEU A 60 -0.41 -11.33 -2.00
C LEU A 60 0.37 -12.61 -2.36
N THR A 61 0.10 -13.24 -3.52
CA THR A 61 0.87 -14.39 -4.00
C THR A 61 2.32 -14.06 -4.36
N LEU A 62 2.62 -12.76 -4.51
CA LEU A 62 3.95 -12.20 -4.75
C LEU A 62 4.56 -11.58 -3.48
N ASN A 63 3.98 -11.85 -2.31
CA ASN A 63 4.41 -11.33 -1.01
C ASN A 63 4.40 -9.79 -0.90
N SER A 64 3.53 -9.12 -1.67
CA SER A 64 3.45 -7.66 -1.73
C SER A 64 2.90 -7.05 -0.44
N TYR A 65 3.35 -5.82 -0.16
CA TYR A 65 2.79 -4.93 0.86
C TYR A 65 1.90 -3.86 0.22
N PHE A 66 1.01 -3.27 1.02
CA PHE A 66 0.01 -2.31 0.56
C PHE A 66 -0.03 -1.10 1.49
N SER A 67 0.12 0.11 0.99
CA SER A 67 -0.04 1.29 1.84
C SER A 67 -1.42 1.91 1.71
N ALA A 68 -2.02 2.20 2.87
CA ALA A 68 -3.28 2.94 2.98
C ALA A 68 -2.99 4.42 3.11
N SER A 69 -3.55 5.23 2.21
CA SER A 69 -3.51 6.69 2.25
C SER A 69 -4.79 7.29 2.83
N GLY A 70 -4.86 8.62 2.89
CA GLY A 70 -6.06 9.34 3.35
C GLY A 70 -7.36 8.97 2.64
N ILE A 71 -7.29 8.37 1.45
CA ILE A 71 -8.47 7.89 0.69
C ILE A 71 -9.32 6.91 1.51
N ILE A 72 -8.69 6.09 2.36
CA ILE A 72 -9.42 5.10 3.16
C ILE A 72 -10.46 5.73 4.11
N THR A 73 -10.30 7.02 4.42
CA THR A 73 -11.21 7.79 5.28
C THR A 73 -12.43 8.34 4.53
N PHE A 74 -12.44 8.27 3.19
CA PHE A 74 -13.48 8.91 2.39
C PHE A 74 -14.79 8.12 2.43
N LYS A 75 -15.91 8.84 2.46
CA LYS A 75 -17.24 8.24 2.53
C LYS A 75 -17.53 7.27 1.37
N ASN A 76 -17.01 7.57 0.19
CA ASN A 76 -17.26 6.79 -1.03
C ASN A 76 -16.21 5.68 -1.27
N SER A 77 -15.31 5.42 -0.31
CA SER A 77 -14.24 4.41 -0.46
C SER A 77 -14.63 3.07 0.17
N VAL A 78 -15.90 2.69 0.12
CA VAL A 78 -16.42 1.47 0.77
C VAL A 78 -15.71 0.23 0.24
N ASP A 79 -15.60 0.06 -1.07
CA ASP A 79 -14.93 -1.10 -1.68
C ASP A 79 -13.44 -1.19 -1.28
N LEU A 80 -12.78 -0.04 -1.18
CA LEU A 80 -11.39 0.02 -0.71
C LEU A 80 -11.28 -0.36 0.77
N GLN A 81 -12.23 0.09 1.61
CA GLN A 81 -12.28 -0.29 3.02
C GLN A 81 -12.46 -1.79 3.18
N GLU A 82 -13.36 -2.41 2.41
CA GLU A 82 -13.55 -3.87 2.40
C GLU A 82 -12.29 -4.61 1.91
N THR A 83 -11.59 -4.05 0.92
CA THR A 83 -10.30 -4.59 0.46
C THR A 83 -9.29 -4.58 1.61
N PHE A 84 -9.08 -3.44 2.27
CA PHE A 84 -8.15 -3.36 3.42
C PHE A 84 -8.60 -4.20 4.61
N LYS A 85 -9.92 -4.36 4.83
CA LYS A 85 -10.43 -5.28 5.85
C LYS A 85 -9.97 -6.72 5.60
N SER A 86 -9.93 -7.16 4.35
CA SER A 86 -9.53 -8.52 3.97
C SER A 86 -8.02 -8.73 3.93
N LEU A 87 -7.20 -7.69 3.74
CA LEU A 87 -5.74 -7.81 3.69
C LEU A 87 -5.16 -8.27 5.03
N PRO A 88 -4.13 -9.13 5.05
CA PRO A 88 -3.40 -9.47 6.27
C PRO A 88 -2.75 -8.23 6.89
N ILE A 89 -2.87 -8.06 8.20
CA ILE A 89 -2.34 -6.88 8.90
C ILE A 89 -0.81 -6.76 8.77
N ASP A 90 -0.10 -7.87 8.65
CA ASP A 90 1.36 -7.93 8.46
C ASP A 90 1.83 -7.53 7.04
N LYS A 91 0.90 -7.17 6.16
CA LYS A 91 1.15 -6.67 4.81
C LYS A 91 0.71 -5.22 4.60
N ILE A 92 0.28 -4.54 5.64
CA ILE A 92 -0.27 -3.19 5.54
C ILE A 92 0.73 -2.16 6.08
N LEU A 93 0.88 -1.06 5.34
CA LEU A 93 1.54 0.17 5.76
C LEU A 93 0.53 1.33 5.70
N ILE A 94 0.91 2.47 6.26
CA ILE A 94 0.16 3.72 6.16
C ILE A 94 1.05 4.81 5.57
N GLU A 95 0.43 5.74 4.85
CA GLU A 95 1.09 6.88 4.24
C GLU A 95 0.19 8.10 4.17
N THR A 96 0.71 9.25 3.77
CA THR A 96 -0.06 10.48 3.60
C THR A 96 -0.34 10.83 2.15
N ASP A 97 0.60 10.62 1.25
CA ASP A 97 0.64 11.15 -0.12
C ASP A 97 0.58 12.69 -0.14
N SER A 98 1.11 13.33 0.92
CA SER A 98 1.14 14.80 1.02
C SER A 98 1.85 15.43 -0.19
N PRO A 99 1.33 16.54 -0.73
CA PRO A 99 0.27 17.42 -0.21
C PRO A 99 -1.15 17.06 -0.66
N TYR A 100 -1.36 15.88 -1.23
CA TYR A 100 -2.63 15.39 -1.76
C TYR A 100 -3.38 14.53 -0.75
N LEU A 101 -4.61 14.17 -1.08
CA LEU A 101 -5.42 13.14 -0.40
C LEU A 101 -5.64 13.36 1.09
N ALA A 102 -5.77 14.62 1.54
CA ALA A 102 -6.04 14.94 2.94
C ALA A 102 -7.20 14.09 3.49
N PRO A 103 -6.98 13.35 4.60
CA PRO A 103 -8.01 12.50 5.20
C PRO A 103 -9.17 13.31 5.80
N VAL A 104 -10.30 12.67 6.01
CA VAL A 104 -11.39 13.24 6.84
C VAL A 104 -10.85 13.40 8.29
N PRO A 105 -11.11 14.55 8.97
CA PRO A 105 -12.01 15.65 8.59
C PRO A 105 -11.36 16.76 7.73
N ASN A 106 -10.13 16.60 7.28
CA ASN A 106 -9.36 17.64 6.61
C ASN A 106 -9.53 17.68 5.07
N ARG A 107 -10.54 17.00 4.53
CA ARG A 107 -10.87 17.02 3.10
C ARG A 107 -10.96 18.46 2.56
N GLY A 108 -10.35 18.67 1.36
CA GLY A 108 -10.32 19.98 0.72
C GLY A 108 -9.21 20.92 1.19
N LYS A 109 -8.48 20.56 2.24
CA LYS A 109 -7.25 21.24 2.66
C LYS A 109 -6.02 20.60 2.02
N LYS A 110 -4.88 21.32 2.06
CA LYS A 110 -3.58 20.74 1.75
C LYS A 110 -3.25 19.69 2.80
N ASN A 111 -2.85 18.50 2.35
CA ASN A 111 -2.45 17.42 3.25
C ASN A 111 -1.05 17.67 3.81
N GLU A 112 -0.77 17.14 4.98
CA GLU A 112 0.53 17.22 5.66
C GLU A 112 0.82 15.92 6.42
N PRO A 113 2.11 15.60 6.72
CA PRO A 113 2.49 14.35 7.39
C PRO A 113 1.78 14.11 8.73
N SER A 114 1.45 15.16 9.49
CA SER A 114 0.74 15.03 10.77
C SER A 114 -0.65 14.43 10.63
N PHE A 115 -1.28 14.52 9.44
CA PHE A 115 -2.61 13.96 9.20
C PHE A 115 -2.64 12.44 9.03
N ILE A 116 -1.48 11.77 9.02
CA ILE A 116 -1.39 10.30 9.02
C ILE A 116 -2.16 9.67 10.17
N ASP A 117 -2.30 10.40 11.27
CA ASP A 117 -3.04 9.98 12.47
C ASP A 117 -4.50 9.63 12.17
N PHE A 118 -5.16 10.39 11.28
CA PHE A 118 -6.54 10.10 10.86
C PHE A 118 -6.63 8.86 9.98
N THR A 119 -5.62 8.61 9.14
CA THR A 119 -5.53 7.37 8.34
C THR A 119 -5.35 6.16 9.27
N ALA A 120 -4.45 6.25 10.26
CA ALA A 120 -4.23 5.21 11.25
C ALA A 120 -5.50 4.92 12.08
N GLN A 121 -6.21 5.95 12.53
CA GLN A 121 -7.47 5.82 13.25
C GLN A 121 -8.51 5.06 12.42
N LYS A 122 -8.74 5.49 11.18
CA LYS A 122 -9.72 4.85 10.30
C LYS A 122 -9.37 3.39 10.01
N LEU A 123 -8.10 3.12 9.73
CA LEU A 123 -7.65 1.77 9.42
C LEU A 123 -7.75 0.83 10.65
N SER A 124 -7.49 1.34 11.86
CA SER A 124 -7.68 0.56 13.10
C SER A 124 -9.13 0.14 13.31
N GLU A 125 -10.09 1.03 12.99
CA GLU A 125 -11.53 0.73 13.02
C GLU A 125 -11.89 -0.36 12.00
N ILE A 126 -11.37 -0.28 10.76
CA ILE A 126 -11.60 -1.28 9.70
C ILE A 126 -11.03 -2.64 10.10
N LYS A 127 -9.87 -2.65 10.75
CA LYS A 127 -9.18 -3.87 11.20
C LYS A 127 -9.67 -4.39 12.55
N GLU A 128 -10.57 -3.66 13.22
CA GLU A 128 -11.14 -4.03 14.52
C GLU A 128 -10.06 -4.27 15.59
N ILE A 129 -9.00 -3.45 15.57
CA ILE A 129 -7.89 -3.47 16.55
C ILE A 129 -7.68 -2.09 17.16
N SER A 130 -6.92 -2.01 18.24
CA SER A 130 -6.56 -0.72 18.82
C SER A 130 -5.68 0.08 17.85
N LYS A 131 -5.79 1.42 17.88
CA LYS A 131 -4.95 2.30 17.08
C LYS A 131 -3.46 2.09 17.40
N LEU A 132 -3.13 1.85 18.68
CA LEU A 132 -1.75 1.58 19.09
C LEU A 132 -1.22 0.28 18.48
N ASP A 133 -2.03 -0.79 18.47
CA ASP A 133 -1.64 -2.05 17.83
C ASP A 133 -1.46 -1.86 16.32
N LEU A 134 -2.33 -1.08 15.67
CA LEU A 134 -2.17 -0.77 14.25
C LEU A 134 -0.84 -0.05 13.99
N ILE A 135 -0.54 1.01 14.76
CA ILE A 135 0.71 1.77 14.61
C ILE A 135 1.92 0.84 14.78
N ASN A 136 1.93 0.00 15.81
CA ASN A 136 3.01 -0.94 16.05
C ASN A 136 3.16 -1.92 14.88
N LYS A 137 2.06 -2.52 14.42
CA LYS A 137 2.07 -3.48 13.30
C LYS A 137 2.57 -2.85 12.00
N THR A 138 2.08 -1.65 11.66
CA THR A 138 2.52 -0.96 10.43
C THR A 138 3.97 -0.49 10.51
N THR A 139 4.46 -0.12 11.70
CA THR A 139 5.87 0.19 11.94
C THR A 139 6.75 -1.05 11.77
N ASP A 140 6.35 -2.19 12.35
CA ASP A 140 7.06 -3.46 12.19
C ASP A 140 7.11 -3.89 10.71
N ASN A 141 6.01 -3.72 10.00
CA ASN A 141 5.94 -4.03 8.57
C ASN A 141 6.88 -3.13 7.74
N PHE A 142 6.93 -1.84 8.07
CA PHE A 142 7.85 -0.89 7.44
C PHE A 142 9.31 -1.32 7.66
N ASN A 143 9.68 -1.62 8.90
CA ASN A 143 11.03 -2.07 9.23
C ASN A 143 11.38 -3.38 8.51
N ARG A 144 10.45 -4.34 8.46
CA ARG A 144 10.65 -5.62 7.77
C ARG A 144 10.81 -5.44 6.25
N LEU A 145 10.08 -4.49 5.65
CA LEU A 145 10.16 -4.25 4.23
C LEU A 145 11.45 -3.53 3.82
N PHE A 146 11.87 -2.52 4.61
CA PHE A 146 12.93 -1.60 4.19
C PHE A 146 14.28 -1.85 4.86
N PHE A 147 14.34 -2.50 6.02
CA PHE A 147 15.56 -2.60 6.82
C PHE A 147 15.94 -4.03 7.26
N LEU A 148 15.06 -5.01 7.12
CA LEU A 148 15.28 -6.41 7.46
C LEU A 148 15.17 -7.30 6.22
#